data_fec821ce493bb2770cb393795b0d3aff
#
_entry.id   fec821ce493bb2770cb393795b0d3aff
#
_cell.length_a   1.000
_cell.length_b   1.000
_cell.length_c   1.000
_cell.angle_alpha   90.00
_cell.angle_beta   90.00
_cell.angle_gamma   90.00
#
_symmetry.space_group_name_H-M   'P 1'
#
loop_
_entity.id
_entity.type
_entity.pdbx_description
1 polymer ?
#
loop_
_entity_poly.entity_id
_entity_poly.type
_entity_poly.pdbx_seq_one_letter_code
_entity_poly.pdbx_strand_id
1 'polypeptide(L)'
;MDRLFAGGTVNATELGHGPPLVLFHSLLSDRASFDAIAPELQKSFRVIVPELPGFGRSQAVSGGLAAVADRMAEAVRDAAAGDHAIVLGNGYGGFVALQMAIRHPGIASRLILADCGAAFSEGGREAFRNMAATSKAKGLAAITDVAMRRLFAPEFQEAHPELMRDRREAFLRTDPEVFRAACDALATLDLRPELPRMKTPALVMVGEQDEATPPPMSVELAAGLQDARLRIIPGCAHVPQLQAPKIFLELIGDFLPATNSATA
;
A
#
# COMPACT_ATOMS: atom_id res chain seq x y z
N MET A 1 -8.41 17.81 -3.52
CA MET A 1 -7.99 18.47 -4.79
C MET A 1 -6.97 17.56 -5.48
N ASP A 2 -7.07 17.35 -6.80
CA ASP A 2 -6.04 16.58 -7.52
C ASP A 2 -4.80 17.43 -7.75
N ARG A 3 -3.63 16.85 -7.54
CA ARG A 3 -2.31 17.49 -7.74
C ARG A 3 -1.35 16.55 -8.45
N LEU A 4 -0.34 17.12 -9.07
CA LEU A 4 0.73 16.40 -9.75
C LEU A 4 2.04 16.53 -8.96
N PHE A 5 2.76 15.41 -8.82
CA PHE A 5 4.04 15.26 -8.15
C PHE A 5 5.06 14.60 -9.09
N ALA A 6 6.30 14.48 -8.67
CA ALA A 6 7.39 13.87 -9.44
C ALA A 6 7.48 14.44 -10.87
N GLY A 7 7.64 15.78 -10.98
CA GLY A 7 7.70 16.46 -12.27
C GLY A 7 6.43 16.34 -13.12
N GLY A 8 5.27 16.14 -12.51
CA GLY A 8 3.98 16.01 -13.20
C GLY A 8 3.61 14.58 -13.62
N THR A 9 4.37 13.58 -13.19
CA THR A 9 4.19 12.18 -13.62
C THR A 9 3.36 11.33 -12.66
N VAL A 10 3.16 11.79 -11.41
CA VAL A 10 2.35 11.13 -10.40
C VAL A 10 1.16 12.00 -10.05
N ASN A 11 -0.05 11.49 -10.30
CA ASN A 11 -1.30 12.14 -9.90
C ASN A 11 -1.68 11.71 -8.49
N ALA A 12 -2.14 12.63 -7.66
CA ALA A 12 -2.59 12.34 -6.29
C ALA A 12 -3.79 13.21 -5.89
N THR A 13 -4.61 12.69 -5.00
CA THR A 13 -5.57 13.51 -4.24
C THR A 13 -4.88 14.05 -3.00
N GLU A 14 -5.02 15.36 -2.76
CA GLU A 14 -4.52 16.02 -1.55
C GLU A 14 -5.69 16.57 -0.73
N LEU A 15 -5.68 16.29 0.59
CA LEU A 15 -6.71 16.66 1.55
C LEU A 15 -6.07 17.18 2.84
N GLY A 16 -6.75 18.09 3.54
CA GLY A 16 -6.30 18.59 4.84
C GLY A 16 -5.05 19.47 4.78
N HIS A 17 -4.44 19.65 5.93
CA HIS A 17 -3.23 20.45 6.15
C HIS A 17 -2.42 19.87 7.31
N GLY A 18 -1.18 20.34 7.51
CA GLY A 18 -0.29 19.83 8.57
C GLY A 18 0.82 18.93 8.03
N PRO A 19 1.41 18.07 8.87
CA PRO A 19 2.49 17.18 8.45
C PRO A 19 2.06 16.25 7.30
N PRO A 20 2.95 16.00 6.31
CA PRO A 20 2.61 15.18 5.15
C PRO A 20 2.49 13.70 5.52
N LEU A 21 1.33 13.11 5.16
CA LEU A 21 1.03 11.68 5.28
C LEU A 21 0.65 11.15 3.90
N VAL A 22 1.49 10.28 3.34
CA VAL A 22 1.33 9.76 1.97
C VAL A 22 0.86 8.31 2.01
N LEU A 23 -0.23 7.98 1.28
CA LEU A 23 -0.92 6.69 1.36
C LEU A 23 -0.82 5.93 0.03
N PHE A 24 -0.11 4.79 0.01
CA PHE A 24 0.12 3.95 -1.19
C PHE A 24 -0.86 2.77 -1.21
N HIS A 25 -1.66 2.67 -2.25
CA HIS A 25 -2.69 1.63 -2.41
C HIS A 25 -2.14 0.26 -2.85
N SER A 26 -2.93 -0.79 -2.67
CA SER A 26 -2.60 -2.16 -3.09
C SER A 26 -2.75 -2.37 -4.61
N LEU A 27 -2.16 -3.47 -5.15
CA LEU A 27 -2.23 -3.89 -6.56
C LEU A 27 -3.66 -4.20 -7.03
N LEU A 28 -4.45 -4.82 -6.17
CA LEU A 28 -5.82 -5.23 -6.45
C LEU A 28 -6.85 -4.14 -6.09
N SER A 29 -6.38 -2.93 -5.84
CA SER A 29 -7.16 -1.81 -5.35
C SER A 29 -6.70 -0.51 -6.03
N ASP A 30 -7.29 0.60 -5.64
CA ASP A 30 -6.93 1.95 -6.07
C ASP A 30 -6.91 2.92 -4.87
N ARG A 31 -6.68 4.21 -5.14
CA ARG A 31 -6.65 5.26 -4.11
C ARG A 31 -7.93 5.32 -3.25
N ALA A 32 -9.09 4.92 -3.79
CA ALA A 32 -10.35 4.92 -3.05
C ALA A 32 -10.38 3.91 -1.89
N SER A 33 -9.39 3.02 -1.80
CA SER A 33 -9.22 2.15 -0.63
C SER A 33 -8.94 2.91 0.67
N PHE A 34 -8.62 4.19 0.60
CA PHE A 34 -8.40 5.05 1.76
C PHE A 34 -9.57 6.01 2.07
N ASP A 35 -10.64 5.99 1.28
CA ASP A 35 -11.77 6.93 1.42
C ASP A 35 -12.46 6.82 2.78
N ALA A 36 -12.43 5.63 3.40
CA ALA A 36 -13.02 5.41 4.72
C ALA A 36 -12.20 6.03 5.87
N ILE A 37 -10.90 6.26 5.69
CA ILE A 37 -10.01 6.79 6.75
C ILE A 37 -9.50 8.19 6.45
N ALA A 38 -9.43 8.61 5.20
CA ALA A 38 -8.92 9.92 4.81
C ALA A 38 -9.65 11.10 5.46
N PRO A 39 -11.00 11.08 5.65
CA PRO A 39 -11.72 12.16 6.34
C PRO A 39 -11.30 12.38 7.80
N GLU A 40 -10.85 11.33 8.50
CA GLU A 40 -10.34 11.46 9.86
C GLU A 40 -8.91 11.97 9.86
N LEU A 41 -8.06 11.37 9.03
CA LEU A 41 -6.64 11.72 8.94
C LEU A 41 -6.42 13.17 8.50
N GLN A 42 -7.24 13.71 7.59
CA GLN A 42 -7.12 15.10 7.10
C GLN A 42 -7.35 16.17 8.18
N LYS A 43 -7.92 15.81 9.33
CA LYS A 43 -8.10 16.75 10.44
C LYS A 43 -6.77 17.15 11.08
N SER A 44 -5.76 16.30 10.97
CA SER A 44 -4.46 16.45 11.62
C SER A 44 -3.26 16.41 10.67
N PHE A 45 -3.46 15.89 9.47
CA PHE A 45 -2.42 15.67 8.48
C PHE A 45 -2.79 16.25 7.12
N ARG A 46 -1.79 16.66 6.38
CA ARG A 46 -1.91 16.85 4.94
C ARG A 46 -1.80 15.46 4.28
N VAL A 47 -2.95 14.88 3.97
CA VAL A 47 -3.08 13.54 3.41
C VAL A 47 -2.92 13.58 1.90
N ILE A 48 -1.96 12.84 1.37
CA ILE A 48 -1.68 12.72 -0.06
C ILE A 48 -1.90 11.26 -0.46
N VAL A 49 -2.85 11.03 -1.37
CA VAL A 49 -3.18 9.69 -1.86
C VAL A 49 -2.83 9.60 -3.34
N PRO A 50 -1.60 9.20 -3.69
CA PRO A 50 -1.19 9.05 -5.07
C PRO A 50 -1.85 7.83 -5.73
N GLU A 51 -2.08 7.95 -7.01
CA GLU A 51 -2.19 6.81 -7.91
C GLU A 51 -0.76 6.31 -8.16
N LEU A 52 -0.45 5.07 -7.82
CA LEU A 52 0.89 4.51 -8.04
C LEU A 52 1.25 4.52 -9.55
N PRO A 53 2.53 4.56 -9.93
CA PRO A 53 2.95 4.58 -11.32
C PRO A 53 2.27 3.53 -12.19
N GLY A 54 1.57 3.97 -13.24
CA GLY A 54 0.78 3.15 -14.15
C GLY A 54 -0.67 2.93 -13.72
N PHE A 55 -1.08 3.43 -12.55
CA PHE A 55 -2.48 3.42 -12.13
C PHE A 55 -3.15 4.77 -12.41
N GLY A 56 -4.44 4.71 -12.77
CA GLY A 56 -5.24 5.90 -13.03
C GLY A 56 -4.59 6.84 -14.04
N ARG A 57 -4.24 8.07 -13.61
CA ARG A 57 -3.60 9.09 -14.42
C ARG A 57 -2.09 9.21 -14.22
N SER A 58 -1.50 8.41 -13.34
CA SER A 58 -0.06 8.38 -13.13
C SER A 58 0.66 7.65 -14.26
N GLN A 59 1.77 8.23 -14.73
CA GLN A 59 2.56 7.64 -15.81
C GLN A 59 3.22 6.33 -15.34
N ALA A 60 3.15 5.30 -16.19
CA ALA A 60 3.86 4.05 -15.94
C ALA A 60 5.38 4.24 -15.99
N VAL A 61 6.09 3.39 -15.26
CA VAL A 61 7.56 3.33 -15.29
C VAL A 61 8.01 1.90 -15.61
N SER A 62 9.13 1.77 -16.31
CA SER A 62 9.80 0.49 -16.55
C SER A 62 10.90 0.25 -15.53
N GLY A 63 11.21 -1.02 -15.19
CA GLY A 63 12.30 -1.35 -14.26
C GLY A 63 11.82 -2.00 -12.94
N GLY A 64 10.60 -2.51 -12.93
CA GLY A 64 10.04 -3.26 -11.81
C GLY A 64 9.82 -2.42 -10.54
N LEU A 65 9.78 -3.10 -9.38
CA LEU A 65 9.48 -2.44 -8.11
C LEU A 65 10.46 -1.32 -7.76
N ALA A 66 11.75 -1.47 -8.11
CA ALA A 66 12.77 -0.47 -7.84
C ALA A 66 12.47 0.87 -8.55
N ALA A 67 12.07 0.84 -9.83
CA ALA A 67 11.73 2.04 -10.58
C ALA A 67 10.43 2.69 -10.06
N VAL A 68 9.45 1.89 -9.68
CA VAL A 68 8.23 2.39 -9.01
C VAL A 68 8.58 3.08 -7.69
N ALA A 69 9.43 2.46 -6.87
CA ALA A 69 9.90 3.02 -5.60
C ALA A 69 10.69 4.33 -5.80
N ASP A 70 11.55 4.41 -6.80
CA ASP A 70 12.31 5.63 -7.13
C ASP A 70 11.38 6.77 -7.54
N ARG A 71 10.39 6.51 -8.41
CA ARG A 71 9.38 7.49 -8.80
C ARG A 71 8.54 7.96 -7.62
N MET A 72 8.17 7.03 -6.72
CA MET A 72 7.44 7.40 -5.52
C MET A 72 8.30 8.17 -4.52
N ALA A 73 9.63 7.93 -4.47
CA ALA A 73 10.53 8.77 -3.68
C ALA A 73 10.57 10.22 -4.19
N GLU A 74 10.55 10.45 -5.50
CA GLU A 74 10.41 11.80 -6.07
C GLU A 74 9.10 12.45 -5.63
N ALA A 75 7.98 11.72 -5.75
CA ALA A 75 6.67 12.22 -5.34
C ALA A 75 6.58 12.51 -3.83
N VAL A 76 7.20 11.68 -2.99
CA VAL A 76 7.25 11.91 -1.53
C VAL A 76 8.11 13.12 -1.19
N ARG A 77 9.25 13.34 -1.86
CA ARG A 77 10.06 14.57 -1.67
C ARG A 77 9.28 15.83 -2.02
N ASP A 78 8.58 15.82 -3.16
CA ASP A 78 7.72 16.94 -3.57
C ASP A 78 6.59 17.16 -2.58
N ALA A 79 5.96 16.08 -2.10
CA ALA A 79 4.91 16.15 -1.09
C ALA A 79 5.43 16.66 0.25
N ALA A 80 6.62 16.24 0.66
CA ALA A 80 7.24 16.65 1.92
C ALA A 80 7.59 18.15 1.94
N ALA A 81 7.95 18.74 0.78
CA ALA A 81 8.28 20.16 0.66
C ALA A 81 9.34 20.67 1.68
N GLY A 82 10.31 19.81 2.01
CA GLY A 82 11.36 20.10 2.99
C GLY A 82 11.15 19.49 4.37
N ASP A 83 9.94 18.99 4.65
CA ASP A 83 9.64 18.22 5.87
C ASP A 83 9.94 16.72 5.68
N HIS A 84 9.70 15.93 6.72
CA HIS A 84 9.75 14.48 6.64
C HIS A 84 8.35 13.90 6.56
N ALA A 85 8.04 13.23 5.44
CA ALA A 85 6.75 12.58 5.27
C ALA A 85 6.62 11.31 6.14
N ILE A 86 5.39 11.02 6.54
CA ILE A 86 5.00 9.69 7.02
C ILE A 86 4.44 8.96 5.79
N VAL A 87 4.82 7.71 5.60
CA VAL A 87 4.35 6.91 4.47
C VAL A 87 3.62 5.67 4.98
N LEU A 88 2.39 5.50 4.55
CA LEU A 88 1.58 4.31 4.76
C LEU A 88 1.44 3.59 3.43
N GLY A 89 1.75 2.30 3.39
CA GLY A 89 1.50 1.45 2.23
C GLY A 89 0.71 0.21 2.61
N ASN A 90 -0.32 -0.12 1.79
CA ASN A 90 -1.07 -1.35 1.91
C ASN A 90 -0.77 -2.30 0.75
N GLY A 91 -0.56 -3.57 1.02
CA GLY A 91 -0.27 -4.58 0.01
C GLY A 91 0.90 -4.18 -0.89
N TYR A 92 0.67 -4.08 -2.21
CA TYR A 92 1.69 -3.62 -3.15
C TYR A 92 2.29 -2.26 -2.77
N GLY A 93 1.46 -1.32 -2.32
CA GLY A 93 1.93 -0.04 -1.79
C GLY A 93 2.86 -0.18 -0.58
N GLY A 94 2.67 -1.21 0.25
CA GLY A 94 3.57 -1.56 1.35
C GLY A 94 4.95 -2.01 0.86
N PHE A 95 4.99 -2.87 -0.17
CA PHE A 95 6.25 -3.28 -0.80
C PHE A 95 6.95 -2.11 -1.49
N VAL A 96 6.20 -1.20 -2.15
CA VAL A 96 6.75 0.03 -2.73
C VAL A 96 7.32 0.94 -1.64
N ALA A 97 6.62 1.15 -0.53
CA ALA A 97 7.08 1.98 0.58
C ALA A 97 8.34 1.41 1.25
N LEU A 98 8.39 0.09 1.46
CA LEU A 98 9.56 -0.60 2.00
C LEU A 98 10.76 -0.49 1.05
N GLN A 99 10.58 -0.81 -0.23
CA GLN A 99 11.64 -0.69 -1.25
C GLN A 99 12.13 0.76 -1.39
N MET A 100 11.22 1.74 -1.32
CA MET A 100 11.56 3.16 -1.36
C MET A 100 12.43 3.55 -0.16
N ALA A 101 12.07 3.14 1.05
CA ALA A 101 12.84 3.48 2.25
C ALA A 101 14.22 2.81 2.28
N ILE A 102 14.37 1.61 1.72
CA ILE A 102 15.64 0.93 1.53
C ILE A 102 16.55 1.70 0.56
N ARG A 103 16.01 2.13 -0.58
CA ARG A 103 16.77 2.80 -1.66
C ARG A 103 17.05 4.27 -1.37
N HIS A 104 16.20 4.91 -0.59
CA HIS A 104 16.28 6.32 -0.23
C HIS A 104 16.20 6.51 1.30
N PRO A 105 17.26 6.15 2.06
CA PRO A 105 17.27 6.30 3.51
C PRO A 105 16.92 7.74 3.94
N GLY A 106 16.04 7.86 4.94
CA GLY A 106 15.58 9.16 5.44
C GLY A 106 14.44 9.82 4.65
N ILE A 107 13.93 9.17 3.57
CA ILE A 107 12.80 9.68 2.77
C ILE A 107 11.50 9.79 3.57
N ALA A 108 11.32 8.91 4.54
CA ALA A 108 10.19 8.90 5.44
C ALA A 108 10.66 8.97 6.90
N SER A 109 9.95 9.73 7.73
CA SER A 109 10.18 9.77 9.18
C SER A 109 9.61 8.54 9.89
N ARG A 110 8.56 7.96 9.35
CA ARG A 110 7.89 6.74 9.84
C ARG A 110 7.29 5.97 8.67
N LEU A 111 7.22 4.65 8.80
CA LEU A 111 6.54 3.77 7.87
C LEU A 111 5.37 3.06 8.55
N ILE A 112 4.23 2.98 7.87
CA ILE A 112 3.12 2.09 8.22
C ILE A 112 3.00 1.10 7.07
N LEU A 113 3.30 -0.16 7.35
CA LEU A 113 3.40 -1.25 6.38
C LEU A 113 2.27 -2.23 6.65
N ALA A 114 1.16 -2.07 5.93
CA ALA A 114 -0.04 -2.87 6.11
C ALA A 114 -0.12 -3.98 5.06
N ASP A 115 -0.35 -5.20 5.50
CA ASP A 115 -0.61 -6.36 4.64
C ASP A 115 0.46 -6.54 3.56
N CYS A 116 1.71 -6.58 3.98
CA CYS A 116 2.87 -6.80 3.12
C CYS A 116 3.95 -7.58 3.86
N GLY A 117 5.06 -7.84 3.19
CA GLY A 117 6.20 -8.56 3.74
C GLY A 117 7.51 -8.14 3.07
N ALA A 118 8.57 -8.92 3.25
CA ALA A 118 9.86 -8.68 2.61
C ALA A 118 10.15 -9.65 1.45
N ALA A 119 9.49 -10.79 1.41
CA ALA A 119 9.62 -11.80 0.36
C ALA A 119 8.37 -12.69 0.35
N PHE A 120 8.15 -13.37 -0.76
CA PHE A 120 7.12 -14.40 -0.87
C PHE A 120 7.72 -15.81 -0.80
N SER A 121 6.96 -16.77 -0.26
CA SER A 121 7.24 -18.19 -0.40
C SER A 121 7.19 -18.60 -1.86
N GLU A 122 7.74 -19.77 -2.23
CA GLU A 122 7.67 -20.24 -3.62
C GLU A 122 6.23 -20.38 -4.11
N GLY A 123 5.30 -20.85 -3.27
CA GLY A 123 3.87 -20.90 -3.62
C GLY A 123 3.28 -19.51 -3.89
N GLY A 124 3.67 -18.50 -3.11
CA GLY A 124 3.27 -17.10 -3.35
C GLY A 124 3.85 -16.55 -4.66
N ARG A 125 5.12 -16.82 -4.94
CA ARG A 125 5.80 -16.46 -6.20
C ARG A 125 5.11 -17.09 -7.41
N GLU A 126 4.77 -18.37 -7.32
CA GLU A 126 4.05 -19.09 -8.36
C GLU A 126 2.64 -18.53 -8.59
N ALA A 127 1.93 -18.16 -7.52
CA ALA A 127 0.62 -17.51 -7.62
C ALA A 127 0.69 -16.20 -8.41
N PHE A 128 1.72 -15.37 -8.22
CA PHE A 128 1.92 -14.16 -9.02
C PHE A 128 2.25 -14.48 -10.48
N ARG A 129 3.14 -15.43 -10.75
CA ARG A 129 3.43 -15.89 -12.12
C ARG A 129 2.17 -16.38 -12.83
N ASN A 130 1.33 -17.14 -12.14
CA ASN A 130 0.06 -17.65 -12.68
C ASN A 130 -0.96 -16.54 -12.94
N MET A 131 -1.05 -15.54 -12.05
CA MET A 131 -1.90 -14.36 -12.29
C MET A 131 -1.42 -13.55 -13.49
N ALA A 132 -0.13 -13.31 -13.64
CA ALA A 132 0.45 -12.64 -14.80
C ALA A 132 0.17 -13.41 -16.11
N ALA A 133 0.42 -14.71 -16.12
CA ALA A 133 0.17 -15.58 -17.28
C ALA A 133 -1.32 -15.63 -17.65
N THR A 134 -2.21 -15.77 -16.67
CA THR A 134 -3.65 -15.79 -16.88
C THR A 134 -4.17 -14.45 -17.40
N SER A 135 -3.70 -13.34 -16.81
CA SER A 135 -4.01 -11.99 -17.29
C SER A 135 -3.57 -11.78 -18.73
N LYS A 136 -2.38 -12.27 -19.10
CA LYS A 136 -1.88 -12.18 -20.48
C LYS A 136 -2.73 -12.99 -21.46
N ALA A 137 -3.13 -14.18 -21.08
CA ALA A 137 -3.85 -15.11 -21.96
C ALA A 137 -5.35 -14.79 -22.08
N LYS A 138 -5.98 -14.30 -21.00
CA LYS A 138 -7.45 -14.21 -20.87
C LYS A 138 -7.96 -12.86 -20.37
N GLY A 139 -7.05 -11.90 -20.12
CA GLY A 139 -7.39 -10.58 -19.54
C GLY A 139 -7.63 -10.59 -18.04
N LEU A 140 -7.75 -9.40 -17.44
CA LEU A 140 -7.97 -9.23 -16.00
C LEU A 140 -9.28 -9.84 -15.51
N ALA A 141 -10.32 -9.86 -16.36
CA ALA A 141 -11.61 -10.43 -16.00
C ALA A 141 -11.50 -11.90 -15.54
N ALA A 142 -10.56 -12.67 -16.11
CA ALA A 142 -10.37 -14.08 -15.76
C ALA A 142 -9.79 -14.32 -14.36
N ILE A 143 -9.21 -13.30 -13.74
CA ILE A 143 -8.61 -13.39 -12.40
C ILE A 143 -9.37 -12.56 -11.37
N THR A 144 -10.42 -11.83 -11.77
CA THR A 144 -11.16 -10.91 -10.91
C THR A 144 -11.74 -11.59 -9.68
N ASP A 145 -12.31 -12.77 -9.81
CA ASP A 145 -12.90 -13.49 -8.67
C ASP A 145 -11.85 -13.91 -7.65
N VAL A 146 -10.67 -14.34 -8.12
CA VAL A 146 -9.54 -14.66 -7.23
C VAL A 146 -9.02 -13.40 -6.55
N ALA A 147 -8.91 -12.30 -7.28
CA ALA A 147 -8.48 -11.01 -6.74
C ALA A 147 -9.42 -10.53 -5.63
N MET A 148 -10.73 -10.56 -5.88
CA MET A 148 -11.72 -10.07 -4.90
C MET A 148 -11.76 -10.93 -3.64
N ARG A 149 -11.66 -12.27 -3.75
CA ARG A 149 -11.62 -13.17 -2.58
C ARG A 149 -10.44 -12.89 -1.65
N ARG A 150 -9.35 -12.34 -2.17
CA ARG A 150 -8.16 -12.02 -1.37
C ARG A 150 -8.21 -10.67 -0.67
N LEU A 151 -9.12 -9.77 -1.07
CA LEU A 151 -9.18 -8.42 -0.51
C LEU A 151 -9.84 -8.36 0.87
N PHE A 152 -10.90 -9.13 1.08
CA PHE A 152 -11.73 -9.04 2.28
C PHE A 152 -12.11 -10.41 2.82
N ALA A 153 -12.37 -10.49 4.13
CA ALA A 153 -12.91 -11.68 4.77
C ALA A 153 -14.25 -12.10 4.16
N PRO A 154 -14.55 -13.41 4.06
CA PRO A 154 -15.77 -13.92 3.40
C PRO A 154 -17.07 -13.28 3.90
N GLU A 155 -17.24 -13.19 5.23
CA GLU A 155 -18.43 -12.61 5.83
C GLU A 155 -18.58 -11.11 5.49
N PHE A 156 -17.46 -10.41 5.38
CA PHE A 156 -17.47 -9.01 4.96
C PHE A 156 -17.90 -8.86 3.50
N GLN A 157 -17.44 -9.74 2.61
CA GLN A 157 -17.85 -9.73 1.20
C GLN A 157 -19.34 -9.96 1.04
N GLU A 158 -19.91 -10.92 1.78
CA GLU A 158 -21.35 -11.23 1.76
C GLU A 158 -22.20 -10.05 2.26
N ALA A 159 -21.70 -9.36 3.31
CA ALA A 159 -22.41 -8.20 3.90
C ALA A 159 -22.31 -6.93 3.05
N HIS A 160 -21.34 -6.83 2.11
CA HIS A 160 -21.06 -5.59 1.37
C HIS A 160 -20.99 -5.81 -0.15
N PRO A 161 -22.06 -6.34 -0.79
CA PRO A 161 -22.03 -6.71 -2.22
C PRO A 161 -21.81 -5.50 -3.15
N GLU A 162 -22.25 -4.30 -2.75
CA GLU A 162 -22.02 -3.09 -3.53
C GLU A 162 -20.54 -2.68 -3.52
N LEU A 163 -19.91 -2.67 -2.36
CA LEU A 163 -18.48 -2.43 -2.26
C LEU A 163 -17.69 -3.44 -3.09
N MET A 164 -18.06 -4.72 -3.05
CA MET A 164 -17.40 -5.77 -3.85
C MET A 164 -17.54 -5.51 -5.35
N ARG A 165 -18.70 -5.02 -5.81
CA ARG A 165 -18.90 -4.62 -7.21
C ARG A 165 -17.98 -3.45 -7.58
N ASP A 166 -17.94 -2.40 -6.75
CA ASP A 166 -17.12 -1.21 -6.99
C ASP A 166 -15.60 -1.56 -7.02
N ARG A 167 -15.15 -2.43 -6.12
CA ARG A 167 -13.75 -2.89 -6.11
C ARG A 167 -13.42 -3.75 -7.34
N ARG A 168 -14.35 -4.57 -7.79
CA ARG A 168 -14.24 -5.37 -9.02
C ARG A 168 -14.07 -4.46 -10.24
N GLU A 169 -14.89 -3.43 -10.36
CA GLU A 169 -14.81 -2.44 -11.43
C GLU A 169 -13.50 -1.65 -11.37
N ALA A 170 -13.06 -1.25 -10.16
CA ALA A 170 -11.78 -0.57 -9.96
C ALA A 170 -10.61 -1.43 -10.44
N PHE A 171 -10.58 -2.71 -10.07
CA PHE A 171 -9.56 -3.65 -10.51
C PHE A 171 -9.54 -3.81 -12.05
N LEU A 172 -10.70 -3.91 -12.69
CA LEU A 172 -10.81 -4.06 -14.14
C LEU A 172 -10.34 -2.82 -14.92
N ARG A 173 -10.24 -1.64 -14.29
CA ARG A 173 -9.66 -0.44 -14.90
C ARG A 173 -8.13 -0.40 -14.86
N THR A 174 -7.49 -1.31 -14.12
CA THR A 174 -6.03 -1.40 -14.08
C THR A 174 -5.47 -1.76 -15.45
N ASP A 175 -4.38 -1.11 -15.86
CA ASP A 175 -3.67 -1.49 -17.08
C ASP A 175 -3.10 -2.91 -16.95
N PRO A 176 -3.45 -3.84 -17.86
CA PRO A 176 -2.98 -5.23 -17.76
C PRO A 176 -1.45 -5.38 -17.83
N GLU A 177 -0.72 -4.49 -18.53
CA GLU A 177 0.74 -4.52 -18.58
C GLU A 177 1.34 -4.10 -17.23
N VAL A 178 0.79 -3.04 -16.62
CA VAL A 178 1.18 -2.59 -15.28
C VAL A 178 0.92 -3.67 -14.23
N PHE A 179 -0.25 -4.32 -14.29
CA PHE A 179 -0.59 -5.43 -13.42
C PHE A 179 0.41 -6.59 -13.55
N ARG A 180 0.75 -7.00 -14.79
CA ARG A 180 1.73 -8.06 -15.03
C ARG A 180 3.12 -7.70 -14.54
N ALA A 181 3.58 -6.48 -14.83
CA ALA A 181 4.88 -6.00 -14.37
C ALA A 181 4.98 -6.00 -12.83
N ALA A 182 3.91 -5.64 -12.13
CA ALA A 182 3.85 -5.72 -10.68
C ALA A 182 3.88 -7.17 -10.16
N CYS A 183 3.12 -8.08 -10.80
CA CYS A 183 3.17 -9.51 -10.48
C CYS A 183 4.57 -10.10 -10.66
N ASP A 184 5.25 -9.81 -11.77
CA ASP A 184 6.61 -10.27 -12.06
C ASP A 184 7.62 -9.73 -11.03
N ALA A 185 7.47 -8.46 -10.64
CA ALA A 185 8.29 -7.84 -9.61
C ALA A 185 8.10 -8.52 -8.25
N LEU A 186 6.85 -8.80 -7.84
CA LEU A 186 6.55 -9.49 -6.58
C LEU A 186 6.98 -10.96 -6.59
N ALA A 187 6.90 -11.64 -7.74
CA ALA A 187 7.34 -13.03 -7.89
C ALA A 187 8.86 -13.21 -7.69
N THR A 188 9.65 -12.14 -7.82
CA THR A 188 11.11 -12.18 -7.68
C THR A 188 11.64 -11.42 -6.47
N LEU A 189 10.73 -10.78 -5.71
CA LEU A 189 11.09 -9.92 -4.60
C LEU A 189 11.79 -10.69 -3.45
N ASP A 190 12.90 -10.13 -2.98
CA ASP A 190 13.51 -10.49 -1.68
C ASP A 190 14.23 -9.27 -1.09
N LEU A 191 13.59 -8.64 -0.11
CA LEU A 191 14.11 -7.47 0.62
C LEU A 191 14.69 -7.82 1.98
N ARG A 192 14.65 -9.08 2.39
CA ARG A 192 15.12 -9.54 3.71
C ARG A 192 16.58 -9.17 4.01
N PRO A 193 17.52 -9.24 3.05
CA PRO A 193 18.91 -8.87 3.31
C PRO A 193 19.12 -7.39 3.69
N GLU A 194 18.18 -6.52 3.31
CA GLU A 194 18.28 -5.07 3.55
C GLU A 194 17.61 -4.62 4.86
N LEU A 195 16.69 -5.42 5.41
CA LEU A 195 15.91 -5.06 6.60
C LEU A 195 16.78 -4.67 7.81
N PRO A 196 17.90 -5.39 8.11
CA PRO A 196 18.73 -5.03 9.26
C PRO A 196 19.43 -3.68 9.16
N ARG A 197 19.42 -3.05 7.97
CA ARG A 197 20.03 -1.73 7.75
C ARG A 197 19.03 -0.60 7.86
N MET A 198 17.74 -0.89 7.88
CA MET A 198 16.68 0.10 7.97
C MET A 198 16.57 0.66 9.39
N LYS A 199 16.66 1.99 9.49
CA LYS A 199 16.56 2.73 10.75
C LYS A 199 15.22 3.45 10.92
N THR A 200 14.43 3.53 9.86
CA THR A 200 13.13 4.21 9.89
C THR A 200 12.17 3.44 10.80
N PRO A 201 11.60 4.05 11.83
CA PRO A 201 10.60 3.42 12.68
C PRO A 201 9.43 2.91 11.85
N ALA A 202 8.97 1.68 12.09
CA ALA A 202 7.91 1.05 11.33
C ALA A 202 6.79 0.49 12.21
N LEU A 203 5.55 0.68 11.78
CA LEU A 203 4.39 -0.05 12.26
C LEU A 203 4.03 -1.07 11.18
N VAL A 204 4.21 -2.34 11.48
CA VAL A 204 3.81 -3.45 10.61
C VAL A 204 2.43 -3.93 11.05
N MET A 205 1.49 -4.00 10.11
CA MET A 205 0.11 -4.38 10.38
C MET A 205 -0.31 -5.47 9.40
N VAL A 206 -1.18 -6.37 9.84
CA VAL A 206 -1.74 -7.41 8.97
C VAL A 206 -3.11 -7.84 9.46
N GLY A 207 -4.04 -8.09 8.54
CA GLY A 207 -5.28 -8.76 8.84
C GLY A 207 -5.05 -10.23 9.22
N GLU A 208 -5.72 -10.69 10.27
CA GLU A 208 -5.62 -12.09 10.74
C GLU A 208 -5.99 -13.10 9.64
N GLN A 209 -6.91 -12.73 8.76
CA GLN A 209 -7.43 -13.56 7.66
C GLN A 209 -6.85 -13.17 6.29
N ASP A 210 -5.72 -12.45 6.26
CA ASP A 210 -5.07 -12.11 4.99
C ASP A 210 -4.45 -13.34 4.33
N GLU A 211 -5.03 -13.77 3.21
CA GLU A 211 -4.53 -14.87 2.39
C GLU A 211 -3.55 -14.41 1.28
N ALA A 212 -3.51 -13.10 0.99
CA ALA A 212 -2.61 -12.57 -0.05
C ALA A 212 -1.18 -12.39 0.48
N THR A 213 -1.07 -11.84 1.69
CA THR A 213 0.18 -11.66 2.44
C THR A 213 -0.03 -12.12 3.88
N PRO A 214 -0.10 -13.45 4.13
CA PRO A 214 -0.52 -14.00 5.41
C PRO A 214 0.35 -13.54 6.58
N PRO A 215 -0.18 -13.52 7.82
CA PRO A 215 0.47 -12.98 9.01
C PRO A 215 1.94 -13.39 9.22
N PRO A 216 2.40 -14.63 8.90
CA PRO A 216 3.80 -14.98 9.02
C PRO A 216 4.76 -14.08 8.21
N MET A 217 4.32 -13.51 7.07
CA MET A 217 5.15 -12.58 6.29
C MET A 217 5.38 -11.27 7.04
N SER A 218 4.34 -10.74 7.69
CA SER A 218 4.45 -9.52 8.51
C SER A 218 5.24 -9.75 9.80
N VAL A 219 5.14 -10.96 10.39
CA VAL A 219 5.98 -11.37 11.53
C VAL A 219 7.46 -11.39 11.12
N GLU A 220 7.80 -12.01 9.98
CA GLU A 220 9.16 -12.02 9.44
C GLU A 220 9.67 -10.60 9.15
N LEU A 221 8.84 -9.76 8.52
CA LEU A 221 9.17 -8.36 8.23
C LEU A 221 9.47 -7.59 9.52
N ALA A 222 8.59 -7.65 10.52
CA ALA A 222 8.78 -6.94 11.77
C ALA A 222 10.02 -7.42 12.54
N ALA A 223 10.30 -8.72 12.52
CA ALA A 223 11.48 -9.28 13.16
C ALA A 223 12.80 -8.90 12.46
N GLY A 224 12.76 -8.62 11.16
CA GLY A 224 13.93 -8.21 10.38
C GLY A 224 14.29 -6.74 10.50
N LEU A 225 13.35 -5.88 10.89
CA LEU A 225 13.54 -4.43 11.04
C LEU A 225 14.15 -4.08 12.42
N GLN A 226 14.93 -2.98 12.49
CA GLN A 226 15.59 -2.56 13.75
C GLN A 226 14.60 -1.93 14.75
N ASP A 227 13.62 -1.18 14.27
CA ASP A 227 12.61 -0.48 15.08
C ASP A 227 11.23 -0.72 14.47
N ALA A 228 10.58 -1.80 14.86
CA ALA A 228 9.28 -2.17 14.37
C ALA A 228 8.31 -2.58 15.48
N ARG A 229 7.04 -2.20 15.30
CA ARG A 229 5.90 -2.70 16.08
C ARG A 229 5.02 -3.53 15.18
N LEU A 230 4.58 -4.70 15.65
CA LEU A 230 3.65 -5.56 14.90
C LEU A 230 2.23 -5.45 15.50
N ARG A 231 1.22 -5.38 14.63
CA ARG A 231 -0.21 -5.47 14.99
C ARG A 231 -0.92 -6.43 14.05
N ILE A 232 -1.61 -7.41 14.61
CA ILE A 232 -2.53 -8.30 13.87
C ILE A 232 -3.95 -7.80 14.14
N ILE A 233 -4.74 -7.62 13.07
CA ILE A 233 -6.10 -7.07 13.15
C ILE A 233 -7.09 -8.23 13.07
N PRO A 234 -7.79 -8.56 14.16
CA PRO A 234 -8.71 -9.69 14.20
C PRO A 234 -9.83 -9.57 13.17
N GLY A 235 -10.17 -10.68 12.52
CA GLY A 235 -11.28 -10.76 11.57
C GLY A 235 -11.10 -9.97 10.26
N CYS A 236 -9.96 -9.33 10.05
CA CYS A 236 -9.66 -8.59 8.82
C CYS A 236 -8.84 -9.43 7.84
N ALA A 237 -9.00 -9.13 6.55
CA ALA A 237 -8.17 -9.63 5.48
C ALA A 237 -7.24 -8.52 4.94
N HIS A 238 -7.00 -8.47 3.63
CA HIS A 238 -5.92 -7.71 2.98
C HIS A 238 -6.11 -6.18 2.88
N VAL A 239 -7.30 -5.65 3.16
CA VAL A 239 -7.59 -4.20 3.07
C VAL A 239 -8.28 -3.71 4.36
N PRO A 240 -7.57 -3.79 5.51
CA PRO A 240 -8.17 -3.49 6.82
C PRO A 240 -8.63 -2.04 6.96
N GLN A 241 -8.04 -1.09 6.25
CA GLN A 241 -8.47 0.31 6.24
C GLN A 241 -9.87 0.51 5.63
N LEU A 242 -10.35 -0.44 4.81
CA LEU A 242 -11.74 -0.46 4.33
C LEU A 242 -12.62 -1.40 5.17
N GLN A 243 -12.09 -2.55 5.56
CA GLN A 243 -12.86 -3.56 6.28
C GLN A 243 -13.16 -3.16 7.72
N ALA A 244 -12.19 -2.56 8.42
CA ALA A 244 -12.31 -2.14 9.82
C ALA A 244 -11.67 -0.76 10.06
N PRO A 245 -12.18 0.31 9.42
CA PRO A 245 -11.53 1.62 9.41
C PRO A 245 -11.31 2.21 10.81
N LYS A 246 -12.22 1.99 11.74
CA LYS A 246 -12.10 2.49 13.12
C LYS A 246 -10.91 1.83 13.85
N ILE A 247 -10.83 0.51 13.81
CA ILE A 247 -9.73 -0.24 14.43
C ILE A 247 -8.40 0.13 13.76
N PHE A 248 -8.40 0.26 12.44
CA PHE A 248 -7.21 0.67 11.70
C PHE A 248 -6.71 2.04 12.14
N LEU A 249 -7.61 3.04 12.24
CA LEU A 249 -7.30 4.41 12.70
C LEU A 249 -6.78 4.43 14.14
N GLU A 250 -7.36 3.67 15.05
CA GLU A 250 -6.90 3.55 16.44
C GLU A 250 -5.46 3.02 16.49
N LEU A 251 -5.16 1.95 15.77
CA LEU A 251 -3.84 1.32 15.76
C LEU A 251 -2.76 2.21 15.15
N ILE A 252 -3.07 2.94 14.07
CA ILE A 252 -2.09 3.88 13.49
C ILE A 252 -1.97 5.14 14.33
N GLY A 253 -3.02 5.57 15.02
CA GLY A 253 -3.02 6.73 15.90
C GLY A 253 -1.97 6.64 17.00
N ASP A 254 -1.78 5.46 17.58
CA ASP A 254 -0.74 5.18 18.59
C ASP A 254 0.70 5.31 18.05
N PHE A 255 0.84 5.28 16.74
CA PHE A 255 2.14 5.36 16.07
C PHE A 255 2.40 6.70 15.39
N LEU A 256 1.35 7.39 14.98
CA LEU A 256 1.47 8.73 14.40
C LEU A 256 1.95 9.75 15.46
N PRO A 257 2.71 10.79 15.07
CA PRO A 257 3.10 11.83 16.00
C PRO A 257 1.86 12.58 16.48
N ALA A 258 1.88 13.00 17.75
CA ALA A 258 0.88 13.92 18.25
C ALA A 258 0.94 15.21 17.42
N THR A 259 -0.17 15.54 16.78
CA THR A 259 -0.30 16.81 16.08
C THR A 259 -0.91 17.82 17.07
N ASN A 260 -0.22 18.92 17.32
CA ASN A 260 -0.85 20.04 18.02
C ASN A 260 -2.04 20.47 17.15
N SER A 261 -3.25 20.13 17.59
CA SER A 261 -4.43 20.80 17.06
C SER A 261 -4.25 22.27 17.35
N ALA A 262 -3.86 23.04 16.36
CA ALA A 262 -3.90 24.49 16.46
C ALA A 262 -5.36 24.84 16.77
N THR A 263 -5.61 25.21 18.02
CA THR A 263 -6.82 25.89 18.40
C THR A 263 -6.93 27.13 17.53
N ALA A 264 -7.85 27.09 16.58
CA ALA A 264 -8.25 28.26 15.80
C ALA A 264 -9.05 29.21 16.67
#